data_7dee21b5ce06fde01ea9beabc72825fb
#
_entry.id   7dee21b5ce06fde01ea9beabc72825fb
#
_cell.length_a   1.000
_cell.length_b   1.000
_cell.length_c   1.000
_cell.angle_alpha   90.00
_cell.angle_beta   90.00
_cell.angle_gamma   90.00
#
_symmetry.space_group_name_H-M   'P 1'
#
loop_
_entity.id
_entity.type
_entity.pdbx_description
1 polymer ?
#
loop_
_entity_poly.entity_id
_entity_poly.type
_entity_poly.pdbx_seq_one_letter_code
_entity_poly.pdbx_strand_id
1 'polypeptide(L)'
;KTVIVVSVEAGKNRPYYLKSKGKDNGTYIRVAGTSRQAFPEKIKELEMEGARISWDELTCVGYPVSEEATEKLCQDIEKFRKKAGMSEHSVKKEQLINWKILKQSEGQLLATNAYALLTSDYFSFSKTQCAVFKGTDRAMFLDKREFTGPIYTQIEEAVDFVLRNIRLGATIDGLVRKEKYELPPEAIREMIINAHCHRNLLDESCIQVAVYDDRLEVTS
;
A
#
# COMPACT_ATOMS: atom_id res chain seq x y z
N LYS A 1 -21.64 -42.64 10.55
CA LYS A 1 -21.55 -41.23 11.01
C LYS A 1 -22.24 -40.36 9.97
N THR A 2 -23.25 -39.59 10.38
CA THR A 2 -23.94 -38.65 9.51
C THR A 2 -23.17 -37.33 9.52
N VAL A 3 -22.87 -36.77 8.35
CA VAL A 3 -22.20 -35.46 8.20
C VAL A 3 -23.23 -34.51 7.60
N ILE A 4 -23.38 -33.34 8.18
CA ILE A 4 -24.20 -32.27 7.64
C ILE A 4 -23.26 -31.33 6.87
N VAL A 5 -23.54 -31.14 5.59
CA VAL A 5 -22.81 -30.20 4.73
C VAL A 5 -23.72 -29.01 4.49
N VAL A 6 -23.25 -27.81 4.80
CA VAL A 6 -23.93 -26.56 4.53
C VAL A 6 -23.04 -25.74 3.58
N SER A 7 -23.56 -25.45 2.39
CA SER A 7 -22.90 -24.56 1.42
C SER A 7 -23.52 -23.16 1.55
N VAL A 8 -22.67 -22.15 1.76
CA VAL A 8 -23.07 -20.75 1.86
C VAL A 8 -22.33 -19.96 0.79
N GLU A 9 -23.08 -19.39 -0.13
CA GLU A 9 -22.50 -18.54 -1.18
C GLU A 9 -22.14 -17.14 -0.63
N ALA A 10 -21.16 -16.50 -1.26
CA ALA A 10 -20.78 -15.15 -0.91
C ALA A 10 -21.90 -14.16 -1.28
N GLY A 11 -22.45 -13.50 -0.28
CA GLY A 11 -23.49 -12.50 -0.51
C GLY A 11 -22.93 -11.14 -0.95
N LYS A 12 -23.77 -10.34 -1.62
CA LYS A 12 -23.40 -9.05 -2.22
C LYS A 12 -23.58 -7.84 -1.28
N ASN A 13 -24.35 -8.01 -0.19
CA ASN A 13 -24.75 -6.91 0.70
C ASN A 13 -24.08 -7.08 2.06
N ARG A 14 -22.79 -6.81 2.14
CA ARG A 14 -22.04 -6.82 3.41
C ARG A 14 -22.23 -5.51 4.17
N PRO A 15 -22.15 -5.53 5.54
CA PRO A 15 -22.02 -6.72 6.40
C PRO A 15 -23.34 -7.46 6.61
N TYR A 16 -23.27 -8.79 6.79
CA TYR A 16 -24.39 -9.59 7.28
C TYR A 16 -24.37 -9.62 8.81
N TYR A 17 -25.52 -9.44 9.44
CA TYR A 17 -25.62 -9.35 10.90
C TYR A 17 -26.90 -9.96 11.43
N LEU A 18 -26.89 -10.31 12.71
CA LEU A 18 -28.07 -10.79 13.43
C LEU A 18 -29.05 -9.62 13.65
N LYS A 19 -30.21 -9.65 12.99
CA LYS A 19 -31.23 -8.58 13.06
C LYS A 19 -31.62 -8.22 14.49
N SER A 20 -31.73 -9.22 15.39
CA SER A 20 -32.09 -9.02 16.79
C SER A 20 -31.10 -8.20 17.59
N LYS A 21 -29.83 -8.10 17.13
CA LYS A 21 -28.76 -7.36 17.81
C LYS A 21 -28.40 -6.05 17.12
N GLY A 22 -28.96 -5.78 15.92
CA GLY A 22 -28.57 -4.67 15.08
C GLY A 22 -27.20 -4.86 14.43
N LYS A 23 -26.81 -3.92 13.56
CA LYS A 23 -25.57 -4.03 12.78
C LYS A 23 -24.31 -4.01 13.67
N ASP A 24 -24.24 -3.08 14.60
CA ASP A 24 -23.04 -2.83 15.40
C ASP A 24 -22.73 -3.97 16.38
N ASN A 25 -23.78 -4.62 16.92
CA ASN A 25 -23.62 -5.71 17.88
C ASN A 25 -23.90 -7.10 17.31
N GLY A 26 -24.42 -7.15 16.08
CA GLY A 26 -24.83 -8.38 15.41
C GLY A 26 -23.91 -8.85 14.31
N THR A 27 -22.89 -8.05 13.94
CA THR A 27 -21.90 -8.42 12.94
C THR A 27 -20.81 -9.27 13.58
N TYR A 28 -20.55 -10.46 13.02
CA TYR A 28 -19.54 -11.40 13.48
C TYR A 28 -18.55 -11.70 12.37
N ILE A 29 -17.27 -11.83 12.73
CA ILE A 29 -16.17 -12.21 11.85
C ILE A 29 -15.47 -13.46 12.37
N ARG A 30 -14.79 -14.18 11.47
CA ARG A 30 -13.99 -15.34 11.83
C ARG A 30 -12.55 -14.90 12.10
N VAL A 31 -12.08 -15.11 13.32
CA VAL A 31 -10.71 -14.79 13.73
C VAL A 31 -10.09 -16.03 14.36
N ALA A 32 -8.98 -16.52 13.79
CA ALA A 32 -8.22 -17.67 14.30
C ALA A 32 -9.11 -18.87 14.70
N GLY A 33 -10.07 -19.23 13.84
CA GLY A 33 -10.97 -20.37 14.08
C GLY A 33 -12.15 -20.10 15.00
N THR A 34 -12.29 -18.91 15.59
CA THR A 34 -13.42 -18.51 16.44
C THR A 34 -14.26 -17.40 15.79
N SER A 35 -15.58 -17.40 16.08
CA SER A 35 -16.46 -16.29 15.67
C SER A 35 -16.45 -15.23 16.75
N ARG A 36 -16.07 -14.01 16.41
CA ARG A 36 -16.02 -12.85 17.29
C ARG A 36 -16.89 -11.72 16.76
N GLN A 37 -17.40 -10.88 17.63
CA GLN A 37 -18.07 -9.66 17.23
C GLN A 37 -17.08 -8.75 16.52
N ALA A 38 -17.50 -8.16 15.38
CA ALA A 38 -16.67 -7.24 14.63
C ALA A 38 -16.57 -5.90 15.36
N PHE A 39 -15.37 -5.29 15.33
CA PHE A 39 -15.17 -3.93 15.81
C PHE A 39 -15.76 -2.92 14.81
N PRO A 40 -16.07 -1.68 15.25
CA PRO A 40 -16.66 -0.66 14.38
C PRO A 40 -15.88 -0.41 13.09
N GLU A 41 -14.54 -0.41 13.15
CA GLU A 41 -13.65 -0.24 12.00
C GLU A 41 -13.84 -1.38 10.99
N LYS A 42 -13.94 -2.63 11.47
CA LYS A 42 -14.17 -3.79 10.60
C LYS A 42 -15.58 -3.80 9.99
N ILE A 43 -16.57 -3.30 10.72
CA ILE A 43 -17.92 -3.12 10.17
C ILE A 43 -17.90 -2.12 9.01
N LYS A 44 -17.22 -0.98 9.19
CA LYS A 44 -17.04 0.04 8.15
C LYS A 44 -16.31 -0.50 6.93
N GLU A 45 -15.25 -1.28 7.13
CA GLU A 45 -14.54 -1.97 6.05
C GLU A 45 -15.47 -2.91 5.26
N LEU A 46 -16.27 -3.72 5.95
CA LEU A 46 -17.25 -4.62 5.32
C LEU A 46 -18.35 -3.86 4.56
N GLU A 47 -18.77 -2.69 5.05
CA GLU A 47 -19.71 -1.81 4.34
C GLU A 47 -19.10 -1.29 3.03
N MET A 48 -17.87 -0.83 3.08
CA MET A 48 -17.14 -0.35 1.89
C MET A 48 -16.94 -1.48 0.88
N GLU A 49 -16.54 -2.67 1.33
CA GLU A 49 -16.47 -3.86 0.49
C GLU A 49 -17.82 -4.20 -0.17
N GLY A 50 -18.90 -4.15 0.61
CA GLY A 50 -20.26 -4.37 0.12
C GLY A 50 -20.71 -3.35 -0.91
N ALA A 51 -20.34 -2.10 -0.72
CA ALA A 51 -20.59 -1.00 -1.65
C ALA A 51 -19.60 -0.99 -2.84
N ARG A 52 -18.56 -1.84 -2.83
CA ARG A 52 -17.46 -1.85 -3.81
C ARG A 52 -16.77 -0.49 -3.93
N ILE A 53 -16.62 0.20 -2.81
CA ILE A 53 -15.90 1.46 -2.71
C ILE A 53 -14.60 1.20 -1.98
N SER A 54 -13.49 1.62 -2.57
CA SER A 54 -12.19 1.60 -1.92
C SER A 54 -11.96 2.91 -1.17
N TRP A 55 -11.21 2.88 -0.06
CA TRP A 55 -10.92 4.06 0.75
C TRP A 55 -10.18 5.15 -0.04
N ASP A 56 -9.30 4.74 -0.93
CA ASP A 56 -8.52 5.62 -1.79
C ASP A 56 -9.39 6.36 -2.83
N GLU A 57 -10.55 5.80 -3.24
CA GLU A 57 -11.52 6.44 -4.13
C GLU A 57 -12.43 7.47 -3.42
N LEU A 58 -12.41 7.54 -2.08
CA LEU A 58 -13.21 8.52 -1.36
C LEU A 58 -12.66 9.94 -1.58
N THR A 59 -13.57 10.93 -1.60
CA THR A 59 -13.18 12.33 -1.67
C THR A 59 -12.38 12.73 -0.45
N CYS A 60 -11.18 13.28 -0.64
CA CYS A 60 -10.34 13.83 0.41
C CYS A 60 -10.84 15.24 0.76
N VAL A 61 -11.68 15.33 1.77
CA VAL A 61 -12.31 16.58 2.18
C VAL A 61 -11.26 17.57 2.69
N GLY A 62 -11.27 18.78 2.14
CA GLY A 62 -10.34 19.84 2.53
C GLY A 62 -8.98 19.78 1.85
N TYR A 63 -8.70 18.76 1.03
CA TYR A 63 -7.47 18.70 0.25
C TYR A 63 -7.69 19.32 -1.15
N PRO A 64 -6.95 20.38 -1.52
CA PRO A 64 -7.14 21.06 -2.80
C PRO A 64 -6.52 20.28 -3.97
N VAL A 65 -7.13 20.37 -5.14
CA VAL A 65 -6.51 19.94 -6.39
C VAL A 65 -5.63 21.08 -6.90
N SER A 66 -4.32 20.88 -6.91
CA SER A 66 -3.35 21.82 -7.49
C SER A 66 -3.05 21.43 -8.94
N GLU A 67 -3.02 22.40 -9.83
CA GLU A 67 -2.67 22.17 -11.24
C GLU A 67 -1.21 21.69 -11.37
N GLU A 68 -0.30 22.36 -10.66
CA GLU A 68 1.11 22.00 -10.60
C GLU A 68 1.33 20.55 -10.10
N ALA A 69 0.68 20.16 -8.98
CA ALA A 69 0.77 18.81 -8.44
C ALA A 69 0.17 17.77 -9.39
N THR A 70 -0.92 18.12 -10.09
CA THR A 70 -1.57 17.24 -11.08
C THR A 70 -0.66 17.01 -12.29
N GLU A 71 -0.06 18.06 -12.83
CA GLU A 71 0.89 17.96 -13.95
C GLU A 71 2.13 17.15 -13.58
N LYS A 72 2.69 17.42 -12.40
CA LYS A 72 3.83 16.65 -11.87
C LYS A 72 3.48 15.18 -11.74
N LEU A 73 2.32 14.85 -11.18
CA LEU A 73 1.87 13.45 -11.05
C LEU A 73 1.75 12.78 -12.43
N CYS A 74 1.16 13.45 -13.41
CA CYS A 74 1.08 12.93 -14.78
C CYS A 74 2.46 12.63 -15.37
N GLN A 75 3.41 13.57 -15.24
CA GLN A 75 4.79 13.42 -15.71
C GLN A 75 5.52 12.26 -15.00
N ASP A 76 5.32 12.12 -13.69
CA ASP A 76 5.96 11.04 -12.92
C ASP A 76 5.39 9.68 -13.31
N ILE A 77 4.09 9.56 -13.53
CA ILE A 77 3.46 8.34 -14.07
C ILE A 77 4.04 8.00 -15.45
N GLU A 78 4.21 8.98 -16.35
CA GLU A 78 4.83 8.78 -17.67
C GLU A 78 6.26 8.24 -17.55
N LYS A 79 7.06 8.84 -16.65
CA LYS A 79 8.44 8.39 -16.38
C LYS A 79 8.48 6.93 -15.89
N PHE A 80 7.58 6.56 -14.95
CA PHE A 80 7.52 5.19 -14.45
C PHE A 80 7.07 4.20 -15.53
N ARG A 81 6.09 4.57 -16.36
CA ARG A 81 5.65 3.74 -17.49
C ARG A 81 6.76 3.52 -18.49
N LYS A 82 7.51 4.56 -18.84
CA LYS A 82 8.67 4.46 -19.72
C LYS A 82 9.76 3.56 -19.13
N LYS A 83 10.08 3.72 -17.84
CA LYS A 83 11.04 2.87 -17.13
C LYS A 83 10.61 1.39 -17.11
N ALA A 84 9.29 1.13 -17.06
CA ALA A 84 8.71 -0.20 -17.14
C ALA A 84 8.59 -0.78 -18.56
N GLY A 85 9.10 -0.07 -19.58
CA GLY A 85 9.00 -0.52 -20.98
C GLY A 85 7.60 -0.49 -21.58
N MET A 86 6.68 0.23 -20.95
CA MET A 86 5.32 0.43 -21.47
C MET A 86 5.31 1.48 -22.59
N SER A 87 4.29 1.41 -23.46
CA SER A 87 4.11 2.37 -24.56
C SER A 87 4.04 3.82 -24.07
N GLU A 88 4.72 4.72 -24.77
CA GLU A 88 4.73 6.16 -24.51
C GLU A 88 3.37 6.76 -24.88
N HIS A 89 2.47 6.86 -23.90
CA HIS A 89 1.22 7.60 -24.03
C HIS A 89 1.24 8.72 -23.00
N SER A 90 0.94 9.94 -23.45
CA SER A 90 0.79 11.08 -22.56
C SER A 90 -0.34 10.83 -21.57
N VAL A 91 -0.03 11.03 -20.29
CA VAL A 91 -1.01 10.90 -19.21
C VAL A 91 -1.63 12.28 -18.96
N LYS A 92 -2.94 12.37 -19.10
CA LYS A 92 -3.69 13.61 -18.93
C LYS A 92 -4.63 13.50 -17.73
N LYS A 93 -5.17 14.64 -17.31
CA LYS A 93 -6.13 14.76 -16.21
C LYS A 93 -7.33 13.83 -16.34
N GLU A 94 -7.82 13.58 -17.56
CA GLU A 94 -8.92 12.68 -17.85
C GLU A 94 -8.60 11.21 -17.47
N GLN A 95 -7.34 10.79 -17.62
CA GLN A 95 -6.92 9.47 -17.16
C GLN A 95 -6.92 9.38 -15.63
N LEU A 96 -6.50 10.43 -14.92
CA LEU A 96 -6.56 10.47 -13.47
C LEU A 96 -8.01 10.37 -12.95
N ILE A 97 -8.97 10.96 -13.66
CA ILE A 97 -10.40 10.81 -13.37
C ILE A 97 -10.86 9.37 -13.65
N ASN A 98 -10.48 8.79 -14.78
CA ASN A 98 -10.82 7.41 -15.14
C ASN A 98 -10.23 6.39 -14.14
N TRP A 99 -9.05 6.66 -13.61
CA TRP A 99 -8.41 5.84 -12.57
C TRP A 99 -8.91 6.16 -11.17
N LYS A 100 -9.89 7.07 -11.03
CA LYS A 100 -10.49 7.49 -9.76
C LYS A 100 -9.49 8.17 -8.78
N ILE A 101 -8.35 8.60 -9.29
CA ILE A 101 -7.39 9.43 -8.56
C ILE A 101 -7.95 10.84 -8.36
N LEU A 102 -8.70 11.34 -9.33
CA LEU A 102 -9.49 12.56 -9.24
C LEU A 102 -10.97 12.23 -9.47
N LYS A 103 -11.86 13.06 -8.94
CA LYS A 103 -13.30 12.93 -9.10
C LYS A 103 -13.88 14.24 -9.64
N GLN A 104 -14.77 14.14 -10.61
CA GLN A 104 -15.52 15.29 -11.10
C GLN A 104 -16.93 15.29 -10.51
N SER A 105 -17.32 16.39 -9.87
CA SER A 105 -18.65 16.57 -9.30
C SER A 105 -19.11 18.02 -9.52
N GLU A 106 -20.30 18.20 -10.05
CA GLU A 106 -20.92 19.52 -10.28
C GLU A 106 -20.00 20.53 -11.00
N GLY A 107 -19.23 20.05 -11.98
CA GLY A 107 -18.28 20.88 -12.73
C GLY A 107 -16.97 21.21 -11.99
N GLN A 108 -16.82 20.77 -10.75
CA GLN A 108 -15.58 20.92 -9.97
C GLN A 108 -14.77 19.64 -9.95
N LEU A 109 -13.46 19.79 -9.90
CA LEU A 109 -12.52 18.69 -9.74
C LEU A 109 -12.19 18.54 -8.25
N LEU A 110 -12.43 17.35 -7.72
CA LEU A 110 -12.21 16.99 -6.32
C LEU A 110 -11.06 16.00 -6.20
N ALA A 111 -10.22 16.23 -5.19
CA ALA A 111 -9.21 15.25 -4.81
C ALA A 111 -9.84 14.03 -4.16
N THR A 112 -9.35 12.85 -4.49
CA THR A 112 -9.60 11.64 -3.72
C THR A 112 -8.45 11.40 -2.72
N ASN A 113 -8.62 10.43 -1.80
CA ASN A 113 -7.54 10.05 -0.91
C ASN A 113 -6.32 9.52 -1.70
N ALA A 114 -6.56 8.83 -2.84
CA ALA A 114 -5.48 8.42 -3.74
C ALA A 114 -4.68 9.62 -4.26
N TYR A 115 -5.36 10.70 -4.67
CA TYR A 115 -4.66 11.91 -5.13
C TYR A 115 -3.77 12.50 -4.03
N ALA A 116 -4.28 12.62 -2.80
CA ALA A 116 -3.51 13.13 -1.68
C ALA A 116 -2.30 12.24 -1.35
N LEU A 117 -2.46 10.90 -1.37
CA LEU A 117 -1.38 9.93 -1.17
C LEU A 117 -0.30 9.99 -2.26
N LEU A 118 -0.68 10.34 -3.49
CA LEU A 118 0.22 10.39 -4.64
C LEU A 118 0.87 11.77 -4.85
N THR A 119 0.42 12.81 -4.14
CA THR A 119 0.94 14.17 -4.36
C THR A 119 1.57 14.82 -3.15
N SER A 120 1.37 14.25 -1.94
CA SER A 120 1.85 14.88 -0.70
C SER A 120 2.04 13.89 0.44
N ASP A 121 2.38 14.43 1.60
CA ASP A 121 2.42 13.77 2.92
C ASP A 121 1.21 14.14 3.80
N TYR A 122 0.08 14.45 3.18
CA TYR A 122 -1.15 14.89 3.87
C TYR A 122 -1.59 13.93 4.99
N PHE A 123 -1.48 12.62 4.76
CA PHE A 123 -1.82 11.63 5.75
C PHE A 123 -0.59 11.26 6.60
N SER A 124 -0.60 11.59 7.88
CA SER A 124 0.50 11.34 8.82
C SER A 124 0.88 9.86 8.98
N PHE A 125 -0.06 8.96 8.73
CA PHE A 125 0.17 7.52 8.72
C PHE A 125 0.81 7.02 7.41
N SER A 126 0.74 7.81 6.33
CA SER A 126 1.33 7.44 5.04
C SER A 126 2.84 7.70 5.03
N LYS A 127 3.56 6.81 5.71
CA LYS A 127 5.02 6.86 5.80
C LYS A 127 5.61 5.45 5.79
N THR A 128 6.89 5.37 5.40
CA THR A 128 7.66 4.14 5.39
C THR A 128 8.83 4.26 6.36
N GLN A 129 8.85 3.41 7.37
CA GLN A 129 9.94 3.32 8.33
C GLN A 129 10.89 2.20 7.94
N CYS A 130 12.15 2.53 7.70
CA CYS A 130 13.20 1.58 7.38
C CYS A 130 14.19 1.51 8.53
N ALA A 131 14.64 0.31 8.89
CA ALA A 131 15.64 0.11 9.93
C ALA A 131 16.59 -1.03 9.56
N VAL A 132 17.85 -0.89 9.97
CA VAL A 132 18.87 -1.96 9.93
C VAL A 132 19.14 -2.40 11.35
N PHE A 133 19.03 -3.68 11.60
CA PHE A 133 19.32 -4.28 12.91
C PHE A 133 20.61 -5.08 12.86
N LYS A 134 21.34 -5.10 13.98
CA LYS A 134 22.47 -6.00 14.15
C LYS A 134 21.97 -7.35 14.64
N GLY A 135 22.35 -8.42 13.94
CA GLY A 135 21.91 -9.78 14.28
C GLY A 135 20.54 -10.12 13.69
N THR A 136 19.78 -10.93 14.39
CA THR A 136 18.52 -11.51 13.91
C THR A 136 17.29 -11.04 14.70
N ASP A 137 17.46 -10.09 15.61
CA ASP A 137 16.40 -9.52 16.43
C ASP A 137 16.38 -7.96 16.37
N ARG A 138 15.40 -7.34 17.00
CA ARG A 138 15.22 -5.88 17.03
C ARG A 138 15.92 -5.21 18.22
N ALA A 139 16.95 -5.84 18.81
CA ALA A 139 17.59 -5.33 20.02
C ALA A 139 18.50 -4.13 19.77
N MET A 140 19.17 -4.07 18.62
CA MET A 140 20.13 -2.99 18.31
C MET A 140 19.95 -2.45 16.89
N PHE A 141 19.69 -1.17 16.78
CA PHE A 141 19.66 -0.44 15.51
C PHE A 141 21.06 -0.08 15.05
N LEU A 142 21.35 -0.26 13.76
CA LEU A 142 22.54 0.26 13.08
C LEU A 142 22.24 1.52 12.27
N ASP A 143 21.08 1.57 11.60
CA ASP A 143 20.54 2.75 10.91
C ASP A 143 19.01 2.74 10.96
N LYS A 144 18.42 3.94 10.91
CA LYS A 144 16.97 4.13 10.86
C LYS A 144 16.63 5.34 10.01
N ARG A 145 15.67 5.20 9.13
CA ARG A 145 15.12 6.27 8.29
C ARG A 145 13.59 6.22 8.30
N GLU A 146 12.99 7.38 8.15
CA GLU A 146 11.56 7.54 7.90
C GLU A 146 11.39 8.34 6.62
N PHE A 147 10.60 7.79 5.69
CA PHE A 147 10.30 8.40 4.40
C PHE A 147 8.84 8.83 4.38
N THR A 148 8.59 10.07 3.97
CA THR A 148 7.27 10.71 3.84
C THR A 148 7.09 11.27 2.44
N GLY A 149 5.94 11.90 2.17
CA GLY A 149 5.63 12.43 0.84
C GLY A 149 4.87 11.43 -0.04
N PRO A 150 4.85 11.64 -1.35
CA PRO A 150 4.16 10.77 -2.29
C PRO A 150 4.59 9.30 -2.15
N ILE A 151 3.62 8.37 -2.16
CA ILE A 151 3.89 6.94 -1.91
C ILE A 151 4.98 6.38 -2.85
N TYR A 152 4.97 6.75 -4.13
CA TYR A 152 5.96 6.25 -5.08
C TYR A 152 7.39 6.73 -4.75
N THR A 153 7.54 7.92 -4.16
CA THR A 153 8.83 8.42 -3.67
C THR A 153 9.29 7.61 -2.47
N GLN A 154 8.41 7.35 -1.50
CA GLN A 154 8.70 6.51 -0.35
C GLN A 154 9.17 5.11 -0.76
N ILE A 155 8.53 4.51 -1.78
CA ILE A 155 8.92 3.20 -2.31
C ILE A 155 10.35 3.24 -2.88
N GLU A 156 10.68 4.22 -3.73
CA GLU A 156 12.03 4.35 -4.31
C GLU A 156 13.07 4.54 -3.20
N GLU A 157 12.82 5.43 -2.24
CA GLU A 157 13.73 5.71 -1.13
C GLU A 157 13.93 4.49 -0.21
N ALA A 158 12.86 3.72 0.04
CA ALA A 158 12.94 2.49 0.83
C ALA A 158 13.74 1.40 0.10
N VAL A 159 13.54 1.23 -1.22
CA VAL A 159 14.35 0.31 -2.03
C VAL A 159 15.82 0.72 -2.00
N ASP A 160 16.12 1.99 -2.21
CA ASP A 160 17.49 2.51 -2.16
C ASP A 160 18.13 2.35 -0.77
N PHE A 161 17.32 2.51 0.30
CA PHE A 161 17.78 2.25 1.66
C PHE A 161 18.18 0.78 1.85
N VAL A 162 17.34 -0.16 1.41
CA VAL A 162 17.65 -1.60 1.51
C VAL A 162 18.89 -1.93 0.71
N LEU A 163 18.99 -1.50 -0.55
CA LEU A 163 20.13 -1.79 -1.43
C LEU A 163 21.47 -1.26 -0.90
N ARG A 164 21.46 -0.14 -0.18
CA ARG A 164 22.67 0.40 0.48
C ARG A 164 23.09 -0.38 1.72
N ASN A 165 22.19 -1.13 2.32
CA ASN A 165 22.41 -1.82 3.60
C ASN A 165 22.51 -3.35 3.48
N ILE A 166 22.30 -3.92 2.29
CA ILE A 166 22.53 -5.34 2.00
C ILE A 166 23.87 -5.54 1.30
N ARG A 167 24.36 -6.77 1.31
CA ARG A 167 25.67 -7.10 0.72
C ARG A 167 25.63 -7.08 -0.80
N LEU A 168 26.63 -6.42 -1.37
CA LEU A 168 26.93 -6.46 -2.80
C LEU A 168 28.14 -7.38 -2.98
N GLY A 169 27.90 -8.60 -3.45
CA GLY A 169 28.94 -9.55 -3.81
C GLY A 169 29.50 -9.25 -5.21
N ALA A 170 30.77 -9.58 -5.43
CA ALA A 170 31.38 -9.53 -6.75
C ALA A 170 32.05 -10.88 -7.09
N THR A 171 31.77 -11.41 -8.26
CA THR A 171 32.49 -12.56 -8.83
C THR A 171 33.34 -12.08 -10.00
N ILE A 172 34.57 -12.57 -10.07
CA ILE A 172 35.48 -12.31 -11.18
C ILE A 172 35.44 -13.50 -12.12
N ASP A 173 34.98 -13.29 -13.34
CA ASP A 173 34.90 -14.30 -14.39
C ASP A 173 35.83 -13.85 -15.54
N GLY A 174 37.06 -14.35 -15.54
CA GLY A 174 38.12 -13.89 -16.42
C GLY A 174 38.50 -12.43 -16.16
N LEU A 175 38.29 -11.54 -17.16
CA LEU A 175 38.54 -10.10 -17.08
C LEU A 175 37.29 -9.28 -16.68
N VAL A 176 36.16 -9.96 -16.45
CA VAL A 176 34.86 -9.28 -16.17
C VAL A 176 34.48 -9.45 -14.71
N ARG A 177 34.32 -8.32 -13.99
CA ARG A 177 33.73 -8.28 -12.66
C ARG A 177 32.20 -8.22 -12.79
N LYS A 178 31.50 -9.22 -12.23
CA LYS A 178 30.05 -9.27 -12.14
C LYS A 178 29.65 -8.98 -10.69
N GLU A 179 28.94 -7.88 -10.49
CA GLU A 179 28.39 -7.53 -9.17
C GLU A 179 26.96 -8.06 -9.04
N LYS A 180 26.63 -8.60 -7.89
CA LYS A 180 25.30 -9.12 -7.60
C LYS A 180 24.96 -8.87 -6.13
N TYR A 181 23.79 -8.26 -5.89
CA TYR A 181 23.23 -8.16 -4.54
C TYR A 181 22.86 -9.55 -4.00
N GLU A 182 22.94 -9.73 -2.69
CA GLU A 182 22.50 -10.96 -2.01
C GLU A 182 21.00 -11.22 -2.15
N LEU A 183 20.19 -10.16 -2.24
CA LEU A 183 18.77 -10.21 -2.60
C LEU A 183 18.54 -9.51 -3.96
N PRO A 184 17.71 -10.09 -4.84
CA PRO A 184 17.40 -9.44 -6.12
C PRO A 184 16.70 -8.09 -5.92
N PRO A 185 17.19 -6.99 -6.53
CA PRO A 185 16.58 -5.65 -6.41
C PRO A 185 15.10 -5.63 -6.80
N GLU A 186 14.73 -6.42 -7.81
CA GLU A 186 13.36 -6.53 -8.30
C GLU A 186 12.44 -7.15 -7.23
N ALA A 187 12.92 -8.18 -6.51
CA ALA A 187 12.16 -8.80 -5.42
C ALA A 187 11.97 -7.85 -4.23
N ILE A 188 13.01 -7.08 -3.87
CA ILE A 188 12.92 -6.05 -2.83
C ILE A 188 11.86 -5.01 -3.21
N ARG A 189 11.91 -4.51 -4.44
CA ARG A 189 10.95 -3.53 -4.97
C ARG A 189 9.53 -4.07 -4.93
N GLU A 190 9.31 -5.29 -5.39
CA GLU A 190 8.01 -5.94 -5.43
C GLU A 190 7.42 -6.12 -4.03
N MET A 191 8.22 -6.54 -3.05
CA MET A 191 7.78 -6.68 -1.66
C MET A 191 7.33 -5.34 -1.08
N ILE A 192 8.08 -4.26 -1.31
CA ILE A 192 7.76 -2.93 -0.80
C ILE A 192 6.51 -2.36 -1.51
N ILE A 193 6.40 -2.51 -2.83
CA ILE A 193 5.20 -2.12 -3.60
C ILE A 193 3.98 -2.86 -3.07
N ASN A 194 4.07 -4.19 -2.90
CA ASN A 194 2.96 -5.01 -2.43
C ASN A 194 2.50 -4.60 -1.03
N ALA A 195 3.43 -4.25 -0.13
CA ALA A 195 3.09 -3.75 1.18
C ALA A 195 2.28 -2.44 1.11
N HIS A 196 2.65 -1.52 0.20
CA HIS A 196 1.91 -0.28 0.00
C HIS A 196 0.54 -0.50 -0.68
N CYS A 197 0.48 -1.37 -1.70
CA CYS A 197 -0.74 -1.60 -2.48
C CYS A 197 -1.81 -2.41 -1.73
N HIS A 198 -1.38 -3.32 -0.83
CA HIS A 198 -2.28 -4.26 -0.16
C HIS A 198 -2.51 -3.96 1.32
N ARG A 199 -1.96 -2.85 1.83
CA ARG A 199 -2.24 -2.43 3.21
C ARG A 199 -3.71 -2.05 3.39
N ASN A 200 -4.22 -2.26 4.58
CA ASN A 200 -5.49 -1.69 4.99
C ASN A 200 -5.32 -0.20 5.30
N LEU A 201 -5.83 0.67 4.41
CA LEU A 201 -5.74 2.13 4.57
C LEU A 201 -6.67 2.69 5.67
N LEU A 202 -7.55 1.86 6.27
CA LEU A 202 -8.32 2.20 7.45
C LEU A 202 -7.52 1.98 8.74
N ASP A 203 -6.41 1.25 8.66
CA ASP A 203 -5.44 1.09 9.73
C ASP A 203 -4.36 2.16 9.56
N GLU A 204 -4.18 3.00 10.58
CA GLU A 204 -3.21 4.11 10.56
C GLU A 204 -1.77 3.63 10.86
N SER A 205 -1.48 2.33 10.78
CA SER A 205 -0.11 1.81 10.87
C SER A 205 0.74 2.24 9.66
N CYS A 206 2.03 2.43 9.87
CA CYS A 206 2.97 2.72 8.78
C CYS A 206 3.56 1.44 8.18
N ILE A 207 4.10 1.53 6.96
CA ILE A 207 4.90 0.45 6.38
C ILE A 207 6.24 0.38 7.12
N GLN A 208 6.65 -0.84 7.49
CA GLN A 208 7.94 -1.09 8.14
C GLN A 208 8.80 -2.00 7.27
N VAL A 209 10.04 -1.58 7.03
CA VAL A 209 11.06 -2.33 6.30
C VAL A 209 12.24 -2.57 7.25
N ALA A 210 12.50 -3.81 7.59
CA ALA A 210 13.54 -4.20 8.55
C ALA A 210 14.57 -5.11 7.89
N VAL A 211 15.82 -4.66 7.87
CA VAL A 211 16.98 -5.40 7.35
C VAL A 211 17.70 -6.03 8.55
N TYR A 212 17.88 -7.34 8.52
CA TYR A 212 18.65 -8.11 9.50
C TYR A 212 19.86 -8.76 8.85
N ASP A 213 20.71 -9.39 9.62
CA ASP A 213 21.88 -10.09 9.09
C ASP A 213 21.52 -11.31 8.21
N ASP A 214 20.31 -11.89 8.40
CA ASP A 214 19.85 -13.12 7.76
C ASP A 214 18.59 -12.97 6.90
N ARG A 215 17.88 -11.82 6.97
CA ARG A 215 16.61 -11.62 6.26
C ARG A 215 16.23 -10.17 6.08
N LEU A 216 15.29 -9.94 5.16
CA LEU A 216 14.52 -8.72 5.00
C LEU A 216 13.06 -8.98 5.40
N GLU A 217 12.50 -8.12 6.27
CA GLU A 217 11.08 -8.14 6.62
C GLU A 217 10.41 -6.86 6.11
N VAL A 218 9.24 -7.02 5.48
CA VAL A 218 8.36 -5.90 5.09
C VAL A 218 6.99 -6.15 5.71
N THR A 219 6.51 -5.19 6.51
CA THR A 219 5.23 -5.29 7.24
C THR A 219 4.36 -4.08 6.92
N SER A 220 3.05 -4.32 6.72
CA SER A 220 2.00 -3.33 6.49
C SER A 220 0.93 -3.42 7.55
#